data_4be7169931815805f9e90c04ce7f67b4
#
_entry.id   4be7169931815805f9e90c04ce7f67b4
#
_cell.length_a   1.000
_cell.length_b   1.000
_cell.length_c   1.000
_cell.angle_alpha   90.00
_cell.angle_beta   90.00
_cell.angle_gamma   90.00
#
_symmetry.space_group_name_H-M   'P 1'
#
loop_
_entity.id
_entity.type
_entity.pdbx_description
1 polymer ?
#
loop_
_entity_poly.entity_id
_entity_poly.type
_entity_poly.pdbx_seq_one_letter_code
_entity_poly.pdbx_strand_id
1 'polypeptide(L)'
;MIHDPYLVPPLPASWPYEPGSPLRPLGCRINLELPSLGGGWRVCTPGGVAPVGEAVPLEGAFGRGGIVRVGDMVMRPYRRGGLLRHLNERTYRSHLRFAAEHAVHRGLWEAGFPTVEPLGYAWRPTRFGVEGVLFTRMAEGETWPRRWDLGTARAGELRQAIACLCEWGLWAPDLNATNVMLPEAGGVLLLDWDRARFEPEGADLWPRYRARLERSLRKLGAPAEAFAIIGSEPRP
;
A
#
# COMPACT_ATOMS: atom_id res chain seq x y z
N MET A 1 -28.85 -4.14 -10.42
CA MET A 1 -27.90 -5.26 -10.51
C MET A 1 -27.40 -5.49 -9.10
N ILE A 2 -27.70 -6.65 -8.52
CA ILE A 2 -27.19 -7.04 -7.19
C ILE A 2 -25.73 -7.43 -7.44
N HIS A 3 -24.80 -6.62 -6.97
CA HIS A 3 -23.38 -6.99 -6.94
C HIS A 3 -23.28 -8.18 -5.99
N ASP A 4 -22.91 -9.34 -6.51
CA ASP A 4 -22.51 -10.49 -5.69
C ASP A 4 -21.22 -10.12 -4.96
N PRO A 5 -21.25 -9.95 -3.63
CA PRO A 5 -20.06 -9.55 -2.88
C PRO A 5 -18.96 -10.63 -2.83
N TYR A 6 -19.23 -11.81 -3.41
CA TYR A 6 -18.31 -12.95 -3.44
C TYR A 6 -17.64 -13.17 -4.81
N LEU A 7 -18.03 -12.38 -5.82
CA LEU A 7 -17.38 -12.45 -7.12
C LEU A 7 -16.04 -11.68 -7.06
N VAL A 8 -14.96 -12.41 -7.08
CA VAL A 8 -13.61 -11.82 -7.26
C VAL A 8 -13.53 -11.32 -8.70
N PRO A 9 -13.29 -10.01 -8.92
CA PRO A 9 -13.17 -9.52 -10.28
C PRO A 9 -11.97 -10.19 -10.95
N PRO A 10 -12.06 -10.60 -12.24
CA PRO A 10 -10.93 -11.13 -12.96
C PRO A 10 -9.80 -10.08 -13.00
N LEU A 11 -8.56 -10.55 -12.98
CA LEU A 11 -7.41 -9.67 -13.25
C LEU A 11 -7.68 -8.92 -14.56
N PRO A 12 -7.59 -7.59 -14.58
CA PRO A 12 -7.78 -6.84 -15.81
C PRO A 12 -6.81 -7.36 -16.87
N ALA A 13 -7.28 -7.61 -18.09
CA ALA A 13 -6.44 -7.97 -19.24
C ALA A 13 -5.35 -6.91 -19.53
N SER A 14 -5.52 -5.71 -19.00
CA SER A 14 -4.59 -4.58 -19.06
C SER A 14 -3.78 -4.41 -17.76
N TRP A 15 -3.58 -5.49 -16.96
CA TRP A 15 -2.74 -5.37 -15.76
C TRP A 15 -1.37 -4.81 -16.13
N PRO A 16 -0.98 -3.64 -15.58
CA PRO A 16 0.21 -2.93 -16.08
C PRO A 16 1.53 -3.59 -15.67
N TYR A 17 1.46 -4.70 -14.95
CA TYR A 17 2.61 -5.40 -14.40
C TYR A 17 2.62 -6.86 -14.86
N GLU A 18 3.15 -7.11 -16.06
CA GLU A 18 3.65 -8.44 -16.39
C GLU A 18 5.07 -8.58 -15.83
N PRO A 19 5.41 -9.72 -15.20
CA PRO A 19 6.79 -9.97 -14.79
C PRO A 19 7.72 -9.85 -16.00
N GLY A 20 8.61 -8.82 -15.97
CA GLY A 20 9.52 -8.55 -17.08
C GLY A 20 9.08 -7.50 -18.09
N SER A 21 7.83 -7.01 -18.04
CA SER A 21 7.41 -5.91 -18.89
C SER A 21 8.03 -4.59 -18.41
N PRO A 22 8.55 -3.74 -19.34
CA PRO A 22 9.03 -2.42 -18.96
C PRO A 22 7.82 -1.61 -18.45
N LEU A 23 7.92 -1.16 -17.20
CA LEU A 23 6.94 -0.25 -16.61
C LEU A 23 6.79 0.96 -17.54
N ARG A 24 5.58 1.19 -18.08
CA ARG A 24 5.32 2.38 -18.88
C ARG A 24 5.58 3.61 -18.00
N PRO A 25 6.56 4.46 -18.35
CA PRO A 25 6.86 5.61 -17.55
C PRO A 25 5.65 6.53 -17.50
N LEU A 26 5.20 6.87 -16.30
CA LEU A 26 4.34 8.04 -16.11
C LEU A 26 5.12 9.27 -16.58
N GLY A 27 4.43 10.24 -17.17
CA GLY A 27 5.07 11.52 -17.50
C GLY A 27 5.70 12.13 -16.25
N CYS A 28 7.04 12.26 -16.22
CA CYS A 28 7.74 12.80 -15.08
C CYS A 28 8.13 14.26 -15.30
N ARG A 29 7.83 15.12 -14.35
CA ARG A 29 8.38 16.48 -14.25
C ARG A 29 9.62 16.47 -13.36
N ILE A 30 10.63 17.25 -13.73
CA ILE A 30 11.91 17.32 -13.04
C ILE A 30 12.09 18.66 -12.33
N ASN A 31 12.96 18.69 -11.32
CA ASN A 31 13.32 19.86 -10.51
C ASN A 31 12.15 20.52 -9.78
N LEU A 32 11.21 19.73 -9.29
CA LEU A 32 10.12 20.25 -8.49
C LEU A 32 10.50 20.34 -7.00
N GLU A 33 9.89 21.29 -6.32
CA GLU A 33 9.88 21.34 -4.88
C GLU A 33 8.70 20.55 -4.33
N LEU A 34 8.93 19.77 -3.29
CA LEU A 34 7.88 19.09 -2.56
C LEU A 34 7.71 19.72 -1.17
N PRO A 35 6.47 19.98 -0.73
CA PRO A 35 6.19 20.51 0.60
C PRO A 35 6.91 19.69 1.68
N SER A 36 7.55 20.37 2.63
CA SER A 36 8.39 19.80 3.70
C SER A 36 9.64 19.01 3.30
N LEU A 37 9.88 18.76 2.01
CA LEU A 37 11.00 17.92 1.53
C LEU A 37 12.03 18.69 0.67
N GLY A 38 11.72 19.94 0.30
CA GLY A 38 12.59 20.80 -0.51
C GLY A 38 12.63 20.40 -1.98
N GLY A 39 13.68 20.85 -2.71
CA GLY A 39 13.76 20.77 -4.15
C GLY A 39 14.50 19.55 -4.72
N GLY A 40 14.62 19.54 -6.04
CA GLY A 40 15.39 18.52 -6.80
C GLY A 40 14.63 17.23 -7.09
N TRP A 41 13.32 17.18 -6.87
CA TRP A 41 12.49 16.00 -7.08
C TRP A 41 12.09 15.82 -8.55
N ARG A 42 12.03 14.56 -8.95
CA ARG A 42 11.37 14.09 -10.17
C ARG A 42 10.03 13.51 -9.77
N VAL A 43 8.96 14.17 -10.16
CA VAL A 43 7.57 13.80 -9.79
C VAL A 43 6.91 13.11 -10.96
N CYS A 44 6.47 11.88 -10.74
CA CYS A 44 5.82 11.01 -11.71
C CYS A 44 4.38 10.79 -11.27
N THR A 45 3.47 11.57 -11.83
CA THR A 45 2.03 11.49 -11.55
C THR A 45 1.24 11.50 -12.86
N PRO A 46 0.03 10.90 -12.91
CA PRO A 46 -0.89 11.10 -14.02
C PRO A 46 -1.16 12.60 -14.17
N GLY A 47 -0.89 13.16 -15.36
CA GLY A 47 -1.04 14.60 -15.63
C GLY A 47 0.07 15.50 -15.05
N GLY A 48 1.10 14.94 -14.38
CA GLY A 48 2.25 15.71 -13.87
C GLY A 48 1.90 16.72 -12.77
N VAL A 49 0.85 16.48 -12.01
CA VAL A 49 0.42 17.36 -10.92
C VAL A 49 1.29 17.10 -9.69
N ALA A 50 2.05 18.11 -9.26
CA ALA A 50 2.77 18.04 -8.00
C ALA A 50 1.86 18.44 -6.83
N PRO A 51 2.07 17.89 -5.61
CA PRO A 51 1.38 18.38 -4.42
C PRO A 51 1.76 19.84 -4.16
N VAL A 52 0.75 20.68 -3.97
CA VAL A 52 0.90 22.11 -3.68
C VAL A 52 0.14 22.43 -2.41
N GLY A 53 0.77 23.14 -1.48
CA GLY A 53 0.16 23.56 -0.22
C GLY A 53 1.03 23.27 1.00
N GLU A 54 0.46 23.52 2.16
CA GLU A 54 1.11 23.26 3.43
C GLU A 54 1.13 21.76 3.74
N ALA A 55 2.29 21.27 4.20
CA ALA A 55 2.45 19.90 4.64
C ALA A 55 2.11 19.79 6.13
N VAL A 56 1.02 19.10 6.44
CA VAL A 56 0.58 18.83 7.80
C VAL A 56 0.96 17.41 8.20
N PRO A 57 1.72 17.19 9.29
CA PRO A 57 2.03 15.85 9.78
C PRO A 57 0.75 15.05 10.04
N LEU A 58 0.69 13.81 9.57
CA LEU A 58 -0.38 12.89 9.90
C LEU A 58 -0.08 12.24 11.25
N GLU A 59 -0.74 12.73 12.29
CA GLU A 59 -0.63 12.18 13.63
C GLU A 59 -1.22 10.77 13.66
N GLY A 60 -0.50 9.86 14.33
CA GLY A 60 -0.99 8.50 14.55
C GLY A 60 -0.93 7.55 13.36
N ALA A 61 -0.38 7.94 12.23
CA ALA A 61 -0.06 7.00 11.18
C ALA A 61 0.94 5.96 11.73
N PHE A 62 0.54 4.68 11.68
CA PHE A 62 1.46 3.59 12.02
C PHE A 62 2.57 3.56 10.98
N GLY A 63 3.78 3.86 11.38
CA GLY A 63 4.93 3.86 10.48
C GLY A 63 6.12 4.60 11.05
N ARG A 64 7.17 4.75 10.23
CA ARG A 64 8.46 5.30 10.65
C ARG A 64 8.52 6.83 10.65
N GLY A 65 7.38 7.50 10.76
CA GLY A 65 7.28 8.96 10.81
C GLY A 65 7.52 9.66 9.46
N GLY A 66 7.15 10.94 9.41
CA GLY A 66 7.35 11.78 8.22
C GLY A 66 6.27 11.63 7.15
N ILE A 67 5.17 10.93 7.44
CA ILE A 67 3.98 10.96 6.59
C ILE A 67 3.31 12.31 6.79
N VAL A 68 3.03 13.00 5.70
CA VAL A 68 2.36 14.30 5.73
C VAL A 68 1.16 14.32 4.79
N ARG A 69 0.17 15.13 5.13
CA ARG A 69 -0.95 15.48 4.27
C ARG A 69 -0.67 16.82 3.59
N VAL A 70 -0.98 16.91 2.31
CA VAL A 70 -0.97 18.16 1.54
C VAL A 70 -2.30 18.23 0.79
N GLY A 71 -3.23 19.05 1.24
CA GLY A 71 -4.60 19.05 0.73
C GLY A 71 -5.29 17.70 0.95
N ASP A 72 -5.73 17.05 -0.13
CA ASP A 72 -6.34 15.73 -0.15
C ASP A 72 -5.34 14.58 -0.49
N MET A 73 -4.06 14.91 -0.50
CA MET A 73 -2.98 13.98 -0.84
C MET A 73 -2.17 13.60 0.40
N VAL A 74 -1.82 12.33 0.50
CA VAL A 74 -0.87 11.82 1.50
C VAL A 74 0.47 11.61 0.81
N MET A 75 1.53 12.17 1.39
CA MET A 75 2.92 11.98 0.97
C MET A 75 3.61 11.05 1.97
N ARG A 76 4.04 9.88 1.51
CA ARG A 76 4.73 8.88 2.32
C ARG A 76 6.19 8.73 1.83
N PRO A 77 7.17 9.33 2.52
CA PRO A 77 8.58 9.08 2.22
C PRO A 77 8.95 7.62 2.47
N TYR A 78 9.70 7.03 1.53
CA TYR A 78 10.24 5.69 1.73
C TYR A 78 11.34 5.71 2.80
N ARG A 79 11.25 4.77 3.74
CA ARG A 79 12.26 4.61 4.79
C ARG A 79 12.64 3.14 4.93
N ARG A 80 13.95 2.88 5.00
CA ARG A 80 14.47 1.54 5.25
C ARG A 80 14.18 1.11 6.69
N GLY A 81 13.83 -0.17 6.86
CA GLY A 81 13.77 -0.84 8.15
C GLY A 81 15.01 -1.67 8.44
N GLY A 82 15.07 -2.20 9.67
CA GLY A 82 16.12 -3.12 10.10
C GLY A 82 17.37 -2.41 10.63
N LEU A 83 18.44 -3.19 10.87
CA LEU A 83 19.70 -2.73 11.46
C LEU A 83 20.43 -1.66 10.64
N LEU A 84 20.27 -1.67 9.31
CA LEU A 84 20.91 -0.70 8.41
C LEU A 84 20.28 0.71 8.45
N ARG A 85 19.18 0.92 9.17
CA ARG A 85 18.52 2.24 9.29
C ARG A 85 19.45 3.30 9.88
N HIS A 86 20.35 2.91 10.78
CA HIS A 86 21.29 3.83 11.45
C HIS A 86 22.37 4.37 10.51
N LEU A 87 22.65 3.65 9.41
CA LEU A 87 23.67 4.05 8.43
C LEU A 87 23.07 4.74 7.20
N ASN A 88 21.85 4.34 6.78
CA ASN A 88 21.24 4.88 5.57
C ASN A 88 19.70 4.64 5.55
N GLU A 89 18.96 5.52 6.20
CA GLU A 89 17.51 5.34 6.41
C GLU A 89 16.67 5.59 5.15
N ARG A 90 17.12 6.46 4.24
CA ARG A 90 16.28 6.98 3.15
C ARG A 90 16.76 6.66 1.74
N THR A 91 17.97 6.13 1.57
CA THR A 91 18.57 5.97 0.25
C THR A 91 18.41 4.55 -0.30
N TYR A 92 17.97 4.46 -1.54
CA TYR A 92 17.78 3.23 -2.32
C TYR A 92 18.72 3.22 -3.52
N ARG A 93 19.01 2.03 -4.07
CA ARG A 93 19.92 1.91 -5.24
C ARG A 93 19.28 2.45 -6.51
N SER A 94 17.96 2.33 -6.66
CA SER A 94 17.24 2.71 -7.87
C SER A 94 15.83 3.20 -7.54
N HIS A 95 15.31 4.10 -8.37
CA HIS A 95 13.93 4.56 -8.34
C HIS A 95 12.92 3.52 -8.85
N LEU A 96 13.38 2.47 -9.53
CA LEU A 96 12.51 1.41 -10.09
C LEU A 96 11.65 0.72 -9.02
N ARG A 97 12.13 0.66 -7.79
CA ARG A 97 11.32 0.13 -6.67
C ARG A 97 10.05 0.96 -6.44
N PHE A 98 10.15 2.28 -6.48
CA PHE A 98 9.01 3.18 -6.28
C PHE A 98 8.04 3.09 -7.45
N ALA A 99 8.58 3.01 -8.66
CA ALA A 99 7.80 2.81 -9.87
C ALA A 99 7.05 1.47 -9.85
N ALA A 100 7.71 0.38 -9.40
CA ALA A 100 7.11 -0.95 -9.30
C ALA A 100 5.98 -0.99 -8.26
N GLU A 101 6.21 -0.45 -7.05
CA GLU A 101 5.14 -0.35 -6.04
C GLU A 101 3.95 0.46 -6.56
N HIS A 102 4.20 1.62 -7.17
CA HIS A 102 3.14 2.43 -7.74
C HIS A 102 2.37 1.69 -8.85
N ALA A 103 3.06 0.94 -9.71
CA ALA A 103 2.42 0.18 -10.80
C ALA A 103 1.49 -0.91 -10.26
N VAL A 104 1.94 -1.70 -9.26
CA VAL A 104 1.10 -2.71 -8.59
C VAL A 104 -0.08 -2.05 -7.90
N HIS A 105 0.15 -1.00 -7.13
CA HIS A 105 -0.89 -0.27 -6.41
C HIS A 105 -1.96 0.30 -7.37
N ARG A 106 -1.51 0.88 -8.48
CA ARG A 106 -2.41 1.41 -9.51
C ARG A 106 -3.24 0.31 -10.17
N GLY A 107 -2.63 -0.82 -10.53
CA GLY A 107 -3.34 -1.96 -11.08
C GLY A 107 -4.42 -2.48 -10.14
N LEU A 108 -4.12 -2.61 -8.85
CA LEU A 108 -5.09 -2.98 -7.82
C LEU A 108 -6.27 -2.01 -7.77
N TRP A 109 -5.99 -0.71 -7.71
CA TRP A 109 -7.02 0.31 -7.66
C TRP A 109 -7.89 0.34 -8.93
N GLU A 110 -7.28 0.26 -10.12
CA GLU A 110 -7.99 0.20 -11.40
C GLU A 110 -8.85 -1.08 -11.55
N ALA A 111 -8.45 -2.18 -10.89
CA ALA A 111 -9.22 -3.41 -10.81
C ALA A 111 -10.39 -3.34 -9.81
N GLY A 112 -10.57 -2.21 -9.10
CA GLY A 112 -11.61 -2.06 -8.07
C GLY A 112 -11.26 -2.75 -6.75
N PHE A 113 -9.99 -3.15 -6.55
CA PHE A 113 -9.54 -3.73 -5.29
C PHE A 113 -9.62 -2.68 -4.16
N PRO A 114 -10.02 -3.07 -2.93
CA PRO A 114 -10.15 -2.14 -1.80
C PRO A 114 -8.79 -1.61 -1.32
N THR A 115 -8.32 -0.56 -1.94
CA THR A 115 -7.11 0.19 -1.62
C THR A 115 -7.32 1.69 -1.87
N VAL A 116 -6.43 2.53 -1.35
CA VAL A 116 -6.48 3.97 -1.62
C VAL A 116 -6.02 4.28 -3.05
N GLU A 117 -6.52 5.37 -3.64
CA GLU A 117 -6.10 5.80 -4.97
C GLU A 117 -4.61 6.17 -4.98
N PRO A 118 -3.76 5.51 -5.81
CA PRO A 118 -2.37 5.90 -5.97
C PRO A 118 -2.26 7.07 -6.94
N LEU A 119 -1.78 8.20 -6.46
CA LEU A 119 -1.65 9.44 -7.25
C LEU A 119 -0.29 9.55 -7.95
N GLY A 120 0.69 8.75 -7.56
CA GLY A 120 2.01 8.76 -8.18
C GLY A 120 3.13 8.55 -7.21
N TYR A 121 4.34 8.83 -7.67
CA TYR A 121 5.55 8.78 -6.84
C TYR A 121 6.52 9.88 -7.25
N ALA A 122 7.45 10.20 -6.36
CA ALA A 122 8.59 11.07 -6.68
C ALA A 122 9.90 10.45 -6.20
N TRP A 123 10.99 10.88 -6.82
CA TRP A 123 12.32 10.50 -6.41
C TRP A 123 13.33 11.61 -6.71
N ARG A 124 14.42 11.63 -5.96
CA ARG A 124 15.56 12.50 -6.24
C ARG A 124 16.87 11.76 -6.04
N PRO A 125 17.92 12.10 -6.80
CA PRO A 125 19.26 11.56 -6.58
C PRO A 125 19.83 12.07 -5.25
N THR A 126 20.62 11.22 -4.61
CA THR A 126 21.43 11.54 -3.44
C THR A 126 22.88 11.11 -3.70
N ARG A 127 23.80 11.45 -2.79
CA ARG A 127 25.20 11.00 -2.91
C ARG A 127 25.35 9.47 -3.01
N PHE A 128 24.44 8.71 -2.40
CA PHE A 128 24.55 7.24 -2.27
C PHE A 128 23.40 6.46 -2.94
N GLY A 129 22.65 7.11 -3.84
CA GLY A 129 21.54 6.49 -4.54
C GLY A 129 20.36 7.45 -4.75
N VAL A 130 19.15 7.01 -4.42
CA VAL A 130 17.94 7.80 -4.61
C VAL A 130 17.06 7.78 -3.35
N GLU A 131 16.38 8.87 -3.06
CA GLU A 131 15.25 8.94 -2.13
C GLU A 131 13.94 8.85 -2.90
N GLY A 132 12.87 8.40 -2.24
CA GLY A 132 11.56 8.27 -2.85
C GLY A 132 10.41 8.69 -1.94
N VAL A 133 9.31 9.08 -2.56
CA VAL A 133 8.04 9.42 -1.93
C VAL A 133 6.91 8.79 -2.73
N LEU A 134 5.95 8.15 -2.07
CA LEU A 134 4.69 7.71 -2.67
C LEU A 134 3.60 8.72 -2.37
N PHE A 135 2.73 8.96 -3.36
CA PHE A 135 1.56 9.82 -3.24
C PHE A 135 0.29 8.97 -3.34
N THR A 136 -0.61 9.16 -2.39
CA THR A 136 -1.93 8.54 -2.42
C THR A 136 -3.01 9.56 -2.07
N ARG A 137 -4.26 9.28 -2.46
CA ARG A 137 -5.42 10.03 -1.99
C ARG A 137 -5.56 9.85 -0.48
N MET A 138 -5.94 10.91 0.21
CA MET A 138 -6.32 10.80 1.61
C MET A 138 -7.59 9.98 1.74
N ALA A 139 -7.57 9.00 2.62
CA ALA A 139 -8.77 8.30 3.06
C ALA A 139 -8.99 8.59 4.55
N GLU A 140 -10.22 8.88 4.92
CA GLU A 140 -10.63 9.08 6.30
C GLU A 140 -10.97 7.75 6.94
N GLY A 141 -10.46 7.52 8.13
CA GLY A 141 -10.66 6.28 8.86
C GLY A 141 -9.51 5.95 9.78
N GLU A 142 -9.67 4.86 10.51
CA GLU A 142 -8.69 4.39 11.48
C GLU A 142 -8.04 3.08 11.02
N THR A 143 -6.81 2.83 11.47
CA THR A 143 -6.17 1.54 11.23
C THR A 143 -6.73 0.47 12.17
N TRP A 144 -6.75 -0.78 11.74
CA TRP A 144 -7.32 -1.89 12.51
C TRP A 144 -6.83 -1.96 13.98
N PRO A 145 -5.55 -1.77 14.29
CA PRO A 145 -5.09 -1.77 15.69
C PRO A 145 -5.69 -0.70 16.60
N ARG A 146 -6.29 0.34 16.03
CA ARG A 146 -6.98 1.38 16.80
C ARG A 146 -8.46 1.09 17.01
N ARG A 147 -9.03 0.23 16.19
CA ARG A 147 -10.44 -0.13 16.17
C ARG A 147 -10.64 -1.63 15.95
N TRP A 148 -10.18 -2.43 16.90
CA TRP A 148 -10.35 -3.89 16.87
C TRP A 148 -11.81 -4.31 16.73
N ASP A 149 -12.72 -3.57 17.36
CA ASP A 149 -14.16 -3.76 17.28
C ASP A 149 -14.69 -3.69 15.85
N LEU A 150 -14.33 -2.63 15.13
CA LEU A 150 -14.71 -2.44 13.72
C LEU A 150 -14.06 -3.48 12.80
N GLY A 151 -12.80 -3.83 13.05
CA GLY A 151 -12.12 -4.87 12.28
C GLY A 151 -12.84 -6.21 12.41
N THR A 152 -13.31 -6.56 13.61
CA THR A 152 -14.11 -7.77 13.83
C THR A 152 -15.44 -7.70 13.08
N ALA A 153 -16.14 -6.56 13.12
CA ALA A 153 -17.39 -6.37 12.39
C ALA A 153 -17.21 -6.48 10.86
N ARG A 154 -16.03 -6.11 10.33
CA ARG A 154 -15.68 -6.14 8.89
C ARG A 154 -14.79 -7.34 8.50
N ALA A 155 -14.80 -8.39 9.31
CA ALA A 155 -13.97 -9.58 9.11
C ALA A 155 -14.20 -10.26 7.74
N GLY A 156 -15.45 -10.31 7.29
CA GLY A 156 -15.83 -10.86 5.99
C GLY A 156 -15.14 -10.14 4.84
N GLU A 157 -15.19 -8.81 4.85
CA GLU A 157 -14.58 -7.95 3.81
C GLU A 157 -13.05 -8.09 3.79
N LEU A 158 -12.40 -8.14 4.96
CA LEU A 158 -10.95 -8.36 5.03
C LEU A 158 -10.56 -9.73 4.47
N ARG A 159 -11.29 -10.79 4.82
CA ARG A 159 -11.05 -12.13 4.25
C ARG A 159 -11.25 -12.16 2.74
N GLN A 160 -12.30 -11.52 2.26
CA GLN A 160 -12.56 -11.42 0.83
C GLN A 160 -11.44 -10.69 0.08
N ALA A 161 -10.95 -9.58 0.61
CA ALA A 161 -9.82 -8.87 0.03
C ALA A 161 -8.56 -9.75 -0.04
N ILE A 162 -8.26 -10.51 1.02
CA ILE A 162 -7.11 -11.44 1.03
C ILE A 162 -7.32 -12.59 0.04
N ALA A 163 -8.54 -13.17 -0.04
CA ALA A 163 -8.87 -14.21 -0.99
C ALA A 163 -8.66 -13.74 -2.44
N CYS A 164 -9.10 -12.51 -2.75
CA CYS A 164 -8.86 -11.89 -4.05
C CYS A 164 -7.36 -11.80 -4.39
N LEU A 165 -6.51 -11.39 -3.44
CA LEU A 165 -5.05 -11.39 -3.65
C LEU A 165 -4.50 -12.81 -3.89
N CYS A 166 -5.02 -13.82 -3.18
CA CYS A 166 -4.62 -15.22 -3.36
C CYS A 166 -5.00 -15.73 -4.75
N GLU A 167 -6.23 -15.47 -5.20
CA GLU A 167 -6.70 -15.88 -6.54
C GLU A 167 -5.93 -15.19 -7.67
N TRP A 168 -5.55 -13.94 -7.47
CA TRP A 168 -4.69 -13.22 -8.41
C TRP A 168 -3.23 -13.65 -8.36
N GLY A 169 -2.84 -14.52 -7.43
CA GLY A 169 -1.46 -14.92 -7.23
C GLY A 169 -0.56 -13.80 -6.75
N LEU A 170 -1.12 -12.71 -6.19
CA LEU A 170 -0.35 -11.56 -5.72
C LEU A 170 0.06 -11.74 -4.25
N TRP A 171 1.36 -11.76 -4.00
CA TRP A 171 1.93 -11.77 -2.66
C TRP A 171 2.40 -10.39 -2.23
N ALA A 172 1.80 -9.83 -1.19
CA ALA A 172 2.19 -8.57 -0.54
C ALA A 172 2.89 -8.86 0.81
N PRO A 173 4.22 -8.94 0.86
CA PRO A 173 4.96 -9.36 2.05
C PRO A 173 4.83 -8.38 3.23
N ASP A 174 4.48 -7.15 2.97
CA ASP A 174 4.33 -6.12 3.99
C ASP A 174 2.90 -5.94 4.49
N LEU A 175 1.92 -6.72 3.97
CA LEU A 175 0.56 -6.73 4.52
C LEU A 175 0.57 -7.20 5.98
N ASN A 176 0.06 -6.36 6.86
CA ASN A 176 -0.03 -6.60 8.31
C ASN A 176 -1.20 -5.77 8.88
N ALA A 177 -1.55 -5.97 10.15
CA ALA A 177 -2.71 -5.31 10.76
C ALA A 177 -2.63 -3.77 10.72
N THR A 178 -1.44 -3.17 10.78
CA THR A 178 -1.30 -1.70 10.69
C THR A 178 -1.53 -1.15 9.28
N ASN A 179 -1.53 -2.02 8.27
CA ASN A 179 -1.78 -1.70 6.87
C ASN A 179 -3.22 -2.05 6.45
N VAL A 180 -4.09 -2.36 7.40
CA VAL A 180 -5.53 -2.48 7.22
C VAL A 180 -6.17 -1.22 7.78
N MET A 181 -6.82 -0.44 6.93
CA MET A 181 -7.58 0.75 7.30
C MET A 181 -9.09 0.43 7.28
N LEU A 182 -9.80 1.01 8.20
CA LEU A 182 -11.24 0.90 8.39
C LEU A 182 -11.86 2.28 8.12
N PRO A 183 -12.28 2.58 6.87
CA PRO A 183 -12.87 3.87 6.53
C PRO A 183 -14.15 4.14 7.31
N GLU A 184 -14.43 5.43 7.58
CA GLU A 184 -15.70 5.83 8.23
C GLU A 184 -16.91 5.47 7.39
N ALA A 185 -16.78 5.57 6.07
CA ALA A 185 -17.83 5.23 5.10
C ALA A 185 -18.16 3.72 5.02
N GLY A 186 -17.41 2.87 5.71
CA GLY A 186 -17.56 1.41 5.65
C GLY A 186 -16.46 0.74 4.84
N GLY A 187 -16.45 -0.58 4.84
CA GLY A 187 -15.45 -1.36 4.11
C GLY A 187 -14.11 -1.50 4.81
N VAL A 188 -13.17 -2.10 4.09
CA VAL A 188 -11.77 -2.19 4.47
C VAL A 188 -10.91 -1.66 3.33
N LEU A 189 -9.77 -1.06 3.62
CA LEU A 189 -8.75 -0.71 2.63
C LEU A 189 -7.43 -1.34 3.03
N LEU A 190 -6.76 -1.99 2.09
CA LEU A 190 -5.42 -2.51 2.28
C LEU A 190 -4.39 -1.52 1.75
N LEU A 191 -3.36 -1.28 2.56
CA LEU A 191 -2.32 -0.28 2.31
C LEU A 191 -0.95 -0.95 2.20
N ASP A 192 0.02 -0.24 1.60
CA ASP A 192 1.44 -0.61 1.55
C ASP A 192 1.75 -1.83 0.66
N TRP A 193 1.93 -1.57 -0.60
CA TRP A 193 2.24 -2.57 -1.64
C TRP A 193 3.74 -2.72 -1.92
N ASP A 194 4.59 -2.24 -0.99
CA ASP A 194 6.03 -2.38 -1.15
C ASP A 194 6.41 -3.86 -1.29
N ARG A 195 7.22 -4.17 -2.30
CA ARG A 195 7.64 -5.53 -2.65
C ARG A 195 6.52 -6.51 -2.99
N ALA A 196 5.31 -6.02 -3.24
CA ALA A 196 4.24 -6.86 -3.76
C ALA A 196 4.63 -7.41 -5.14
N ARG A 197 4.34 -8.69 -5.38
CA ARG A 197 4.71 -9.39 -6.60
C ARG A 197 3.81 -10.57 -6.88
N PHE A 198 3.70 -10.92 -8.15
CA PHE A 198 3.06 -12.16 -8.55
C PHE A 198 3.95 -13.35 -8.21
N GLU A 199 3.37 -14.39 -7.65
CA GLU A 199 4.02 -15.66 -7.38
C GLU A 199 3.70 -16.63 -8.52
N PRO A 200 4.46 -17.74 -8.66
CA PRO A 200 4.15 -18.77 -9.65
C PRO A 200 2.73 -19.31 -9.52
N GLU A 201 2.15 -19.72 -10.65
CA GLU A 201 0.83 -20.34 -10.70
C GLU A 201 0.76 -21.55 -9.74
N GLY A 202 -0.37 -21.65 -9.00
CA GLY A 202 -0.58 -22.69 -8.00
C GLY A 202 0.09 -22.44 -6.64
N ALA A 203 0.72 -21.28 -6.43
CA ALA A 203 1.26 -20.93 -5.13
C ALA A 203 0.12 -20.75 -4.11
N ASP A 204 0.14 -21.52 -3.02
CA ASP A 204 -0.78 -21.35 -1.90
C ASP A 204 -0.38 -20.13 -1.05
N LEU A 205 -1.07 -19.03 -1.26
CA LEU A 205 -0.78 -17.76 -0.58
C LEU A 205 -1.56 -17.57 0.72
N TRP A 206 -2.69 -18.27 0.90
CA TRP A 206 -3.52 -18.09 2.08
C TRP A 206 -2.77 -18.38 3.40
N PRO A 207 -2.06 -19.50 3.57
CA PRO A 207 -1.29 -19.75 4.77
C PRO A 207 -0.21 -18.69 5.03
N ARG A 208 0.38 -18.14 3.96
CA ARG A 208 1.42 -17.10 4.07
C ARG A 208 0.83 -15.78 4.59
N TYR A 209 -0.32 -15.34 4.06
CA TYR A 209 -1.04 -14.16 4.55
C TYR A 209 -1.51 -14.35 5.99
N ARG A 210 -2.10 -15.51 6.29
CA ARG A 210 -2.50 -15.88 7.63
C ARG A 210 -1.35 -15.78 8.63
N ALA A 211 -0.23 -16.44 8.36
CA ALA A 211 0.95 -16.42 9.24
C ALA A 211 1.51 -14.99 9.43
N ARG A 212 1.45 -14.17 8.38
CA ARG A 212 1.88 -12.78 8.42
C ARG A 212 1.00 -11.93 9.32
N LEU A 213 -0.32 -12.02 9.16
CA LEU A 213 -1.30 -11.31 9.95
C LEU A 213 -1.27 -11.77 11.41
N GLU A 214 -1.26 -13.09 11.68
CA GLU A 214 -1.15 -13.62 13.04
C GLU A 214 0.09 -13.09 13.78
N ARG A 215 1.24 -13.05 13.12
CA ARG A 215 2.46 -12.47 13.69
C ARG A 215 2.28 -11.00 14.04
N SER A 216 1.62 -10.24 13.17
CA SER A 216 1.32 -8.82 13.40
C SER A 216 0.37 -8.64 14.58
N LEU A 217 -0.72 -9.42 14.63
CA LEU A 217 -1.70 -9.38 15.71
C LEU A 217 -1.06 -9.69 17.09
N ARG A 218 -0.25 -10.76 17.15
CA ARG A 218 0.49 -11.10 18.39
C ARG A 218 1.40 -9.97 18.83
N LYS A 219 2.15 -9.38 17.90
CA LYS A 219 3.06 -8.25 18.20
C LYS A 219 2.34 -7.01 18.72
N LEU A 220 1.10 -6.80 18.30
CA LEU A 220 0.28 -5.65 18.68
C LEU A 220 -0.61 -5.91 19.91
N GLY A 221 -0.56 -7.11 20.49
CA GLY A 221 -1.42 -7.48 21.62
C GLY A 221 -2.90 -7.48 21.27
N ALA A 222 -3.24 -7.92 20.03
CA ALA A 222 -4.60 -7.95 19.55
C ALA A 222 -5.52 -8.85 20.41
N PRO A 223 -6.81 -8.51 20.57
CA PRO A 223 -7.76 -9.34 21.27
C PRO A 223 -8.03 -10.66 20.52
N ALA A 224 -8.52 -11.68 21.23
CA ALA A 224 -8.70 -13.03 20.69
C ALA A 224 -9.60 -13.05 19.44
N GLU A 225 -10.62 -12.21 19.40
CA GLU A 225 -11.58 -12.09 18.30
C GLU A 225 -10.91 -11.69 17.00
N ALA A 226 -9.84 -10.88 17.07
CA ALA A 226 -9.08 -10.48 15.88
C ALA A 226 -8.39 -11.65 15.18
N PHE A 227 -7.99 -12.69 15.93
CA PHE A 227 -7.39 -13.90 15.36
C PHE A 227 -8.43 -14.79 14.65
N ALA A 228 -9.67 -14.77 15.09
CA ALA A 228 -10.74 -15.52 14.44
C ALA A 228 -11.02 -15.03 13.00
N ILE A 229 -10.70 -13.76 12.71
CA ILE A 229 -10.90 -13.15 11.38
C ILE A 229 -10.07 -13.88 10.30
N ILE A 230 -8.88 -14.31 10.65
CA ILE A 230 -7.93 -14.95 9.71
C ILE A 230 -7.83 -16.46 9.89
N GLY A 231 -8.66 -17.04 10.77
CA GLY A 231 -8.57 -18.44 11.19
C GLY A 231 -8.98 -19.46 10.14
N SER A 232 -9.89 -19.12 9.25
CA SER A 232 -10.39 -20.02 8.19
C SER A 232 -10.27 -19.38 6.81
N GLU A 233 -9.84 -20.16 5.84
CA GLU A 233 -9.91 -19.77 4.44
C GLU A 233 -11.36 -19.51 4.05
N PRO A 234 -11.67 -18.40 3.34
CA PRO A 234 -12.99 -18.23 2.78
C PRO A 234 -13.26 -19.38 1.81
N ARG A 235 -14.38 -20.06 1.97
CA ARG A 235 -14.82 -21.05 0.98
C ARG A 235 -15.24 -20.30 -0.28
N PRO A 236 -14.91 -20.83 -1.46
CA PRO A 236 -15.34 -20.27 -2.73
C PRO A 236 -16.88 -20.25 -2.86
#